data_52faa2a02b5f8c98da4460079ee86c88
#
_entry.id   52faa2a02b5f8c98da4460079ee86c88
#
_cell.length_a   1.000
_cell.length_b   1.000
_cell.length_c   1.000
_cell.angle_alpha   90.00
_cell.angle_beta   90.00
_cell.angle_gamma   90.00
#
_symmetry.space_group_name_H-M   'P 1'
#
loop_
_entity.id
_entity.type
_entity.pdbx_description
1 polymer ?
#
loop_
_entity_poly.entity_id
_entity_poly.type
_entity_poly.pdbx_seq_one_letter_code
_entity_poly.pdbx_strand_id
1 'polypeptide(L)'
;MCGDEVKVRLKLSDNQIEDISAIVRGCALCEASAGLVVKLFKNNRIPSEKLTQDFESWLNNSDQQIPETLPKEMDVFKPIKEIKNRHKCITMPFEATVKSVKNDL
;
A
#
# COMPACT_ATOMS: atom_id res chain seq x y z
N MET A 1 -3.36 -18.26 -3.46
CA MET A 1 -4.05 -16.99 -3.40
C MET A 1 -4.82 -16.91 -2.09
N CYS A 2 -4.60 -15.87 -1.34
CA CYS A 2 -5.35 -15.68 -0.12
C CYS A 2 -6.66 -14.98 -0.46
N GLY A 3 -7.78 -15.41 0.12
CA GLY A 3 -9.07 -14.76 -0.09
C GLY A 3 -9.17 -13.43 0.65
N ASP A 4 -8.14 -12.59 0.51
CA ASP A 4 -8.05 -11.33 1.23
C ASP A 4 -8.97 -10.28 0.63
N GLU A 5 -9.60 -9.49 1.50
CA GLU A 5 -10.40 -8.34 1.11
C GLU A 5 -9.91 -7.12 1.87
N VAL A 6 -9.81 -6.00 1.15
CA VAL A 6 -9.40 -4.73 1.75
C VAL A 6 -10.37 -3.65 1.30
N LYS A 7 -10.90 -2.93 2.27
CA LYS A 7 -11.71 -1.73 2.02
C LYS A 7 -11.03 -0.54 2.66
N VAL A 8 -10.78 0.49 1.87
CA VAL A 8 -10.16 1.71 2.35
C VAL A 8 -11.18 2.82 2.27
N ARG A 9 -11.34 3.55 3.37
CA ARG A 9 -12.13 4.76 3.42
C ARG A 9 -11.21 5.92 3.72
N LEU A 10 -11.36 7.00 2.96
CA LEU A 10 -10.52 8.16 3.19
C LEU A 10 -11.33 9.45 3.03
N LYS A 11 -10.81 10.49 3.65
CA LYS A 11 -11.36 11.82 3.55
C LYS A 11 -10.26 12.74 3.04
N LEU A 12 -10.53 13.39 1.92
CA LEU A 12 -9.56 14.28 1.29
C LEU A 12 -9.84 15.72 1.67
N SER A 13 -8.78 16.50 1.84
CA SER A 13 -8.88 17.94 2.11
C SER A 13 -7.59 18.59 1.63
N ASP A 14 -7.73 19.60 0.76
CA ASP A 14 -6.59 20.40 0.27
C ASP A 14 -5.44 19.56 -0.29
N ASN A 15 -5.77 18.56 -1.12
CA ASN A 15 -4.81 17.65 -1.76
C ASN A 15 -4.05 16.78 -0.77
N GLN A 16 -4.62 16.59 0.43
CA GLN A 16 -4.07 15.70 1.44
C GLN A 16 -5.13 14.72 1.89
N ILE A 17 -4.66 13.62 2.47
CA ILE A 17 -5.55 12.65 3.11
C ILE A 17 -5.73 13.09 4.56
N GLU A 18 -6.87 13.70 4.86
CA GLU A 18 -7.18 14.16 6.20
C GLU A 18 -7.39 12.99 7.16
N ASP A 19 -8.06 11.96 6.67
CA ASP A 19 -8.29 10.76 7.45
C ASP A 19 -8.32 9.55 6.53
N ILE A 20 -7.91 8.41 7.06
CA ILE A 20 -7.89 7.16 6.32
C ILE A 20 -8.10 6.01 7.29
N SER A 21 -8.93 5.07 6.90
CA SER A 21 -9.12 3.83 7.65
C SER A 21 -9.18 2.66 6.67
N ALA A 22 -8.80 1.50 7.15
CA ALA A 22 -8.79 0.28 6.35
C ALA A 22 -9.47 -0.84 7.12
N ILE A 23 -10.33 -1.58 6.42
CA ILE A 23 -10.94 -2.80 6.94
C ILE A 23 -10.37 -3.94 6.14
N VAL A 24 -9.79 -4.91 6.83
CA VAL A 24 -9.09 -6.03 6.21
C VAL A 24 -9.71 -7.34 6.68
N ARG A 25 -9.98 -8.21 5.72
CA ARG A 25 -10.29 -9.61 5.98
C ARG A 25 -9.28 -10.43 5.23
N GLY A 26 -8.34 -11.05 5.95
CA GLY A 26 -7.29 -11.79 5.27
C GLY A 26 -6.13 -12.13 6.19
N CYS A 27 -4.98 -12.38 5.58
CA CYS A 27 -3.81 -12.84 6.31
C CYS A 27 -3.11 -11.69 7.07
N ALA A 28 -2.19 -12.08 7.96
CA ALA A 28 -1.45 -11.12 8.77
C ALA A 28 -0.64 -10.13 7.94
N LEU A 29 -0.15 -10.56 6.78
CA LEU A 29 0.61 -9.68 5.88
C LEU A 29 -0.28 -8.56 5.32
N CYS A 30 -1.51 -8.91 4.96
CA CYS A 30 -2.46 -7.92 4.46
C CYS A 30 -2.83 -6.92 5.55
N GLU A 31 -3.03 -7.40 6.79
CA GLU A 31 -3.29 -6.52 7.92
C GLU A 31 -2.12 -5.59 8.22
N ALA A 32 -0.90 -6.12 8.16
CA ALA A 32 0.30 -5.31 8.40
C ALA A 32 0.44 -4.22 7.33
N SER A 33 0.19 -4.57 6.07
CA SER A 33 0.25 -3.63 4.97
C SER A 33 -0.82 -2.54 5.11
N ALA A 34 -2.04 -2.92 5.47
CA ALA A 34 -3.12 -1.96 5.69
C ALA A 34 -2.80 -1.00 6.84
N GLY A 35 -2.20 -1.52 7.92
CA GLY A 35 -1.76 -0.68 9.03
C GLY A 35 -0.71 0.32 8.59
N LEU A 36 0.21 -0.10 7.74
CA LEU A 36 1.24 0.77 7.22
C LEU A 36 0.64 1.86 6.31
N VAL A 37 -0.34 1.50 5.49
CA VAL A 37 -1.06 2.47 4.65
C VAL A 37 -1.65 3.59 5.51
N VAL A 38 -2.35 3.22 6.57
CA VAL A 38 -2.96 4.22 7.47
C VAL A 38 -1.88 5.11 8.08
N LYS A 39 -0.79 4.51 8.55
CA LYS A 39 0.30 5.26 9.16
C LYS A 39 0.97 6.23 8.18
N LEU A 40 1.19 5.79 6.95
CA LEU A 40 1.92 6.58 5.95
C LEU A 40 1.09 7.72 5.39
N PHE A 41 -0.22 7.51 5.21
CA PHE A 41 -1.02 8.45 4.43
C PHE A 41 -1.93 9.33 5.25
N LYS A 42 -2.20 9.00 6.50
CA LYS A 42 -3.01 9.86 7.35
C LYS A 42 -2.31 11.21 7.56
N ASN A 43 -3.00 12.30 7.26
CA ASN A 43 -2.49 13.67 7.35
C ASN A 43 -1.32 13.93 6.40
N ASN A 44 -1.19 13.14 5.36
CA ASN A 44 -0.10 13.28 4.39
C ASN A 44 -0.64 13.50 2.98
N ARG A 45 0.28 13.74 2.06
CA ARG A 45 -0.08 13.98 0.67
C ARG A 45 -0.71 12.75 0.05
N ILE A 46 -1.58 13.00 -0.93
CA ILE A 46 -2.16 11.96 -1.76
C ILE A 46 -1.02 11.21 -2.48
N PRO A 47 -0.99 9.88 -2.41
CA PRO A 47 0.04 9.13 -3.11
C PRO A 47 -0.10 9.23 -4.63
N SER A 48 1.04 9.12 -5.32
CA SER A 48 1.06 9.07 -6.77
C SER A 48 0.41 7.79 -7.28
N GLU A 49 -0.20 7.87 -8.46
CA GLU A 49 -0.74 6.68 -9.14
C GLU A 49 0.37 5.65 -9.42
N LYS A 50 1.60 6.09 -9.52
CA LYS A 50 2.74 5.20 -9.78
C LYS A 50 3.18 4.43 -8.55
N LEU A 51 2.66 4.78 -7.38
CA LEU A 51 3.08 4.13 -6.14
C LEU A 51 2.97 2.62 -6.22
N THR A 52 1.82 2.12 -6.67
CA THR A 52 1.57 0.69 -6.76
C THR A 52 2.50 0.02 -7.77
N GLN A 53 2.69 0.65 -8.93
CA GLN A 53 3.58 0.12 -9.96
C GLN A 53 5.03 0.05 -9.46
N ASP A 54 5.49 1.10 -8.80
CA ASP A 54 6.84 1.14 -8.28
C ASP A 54 7.04 0.08 -7.19
N PHE A 55 6.02 -0.11 -6.36
CA PHE A 55 6.07 -1.12 -5.31
C PHE A 55 6.12 -2.53 -5.90
N GLU A 56 5.26 -2.83 -6.87
CA GLU A 56 5.28 -4.12 -7.54
C GLU A 56 6.60 -4.39 -8.24
N SER A 57 7.13 -3.37 -8.92
CA SER A 57 8.42 -3.47 -9.60
C SER A 57 9.54 -3.80 -8.62
N TRP A 58 9.57 -3.11 -7.48
CA TRP A 58 10.57 -3.37 -6.44
C TRP A 58 10.44 -4.79 -5.89
N LEU A 59 9.22 -5.25 -5.62
CA LEU A 59 8.98 -6.60 -5.10
C LEU A 59 9.45 -7.67 -6.07
N ASN A 60 9.40 -7.41 -7.37
CA ASN A 60 9.81 -8.37 -8.39
C ASN A 60 11.29 -8.30 -8.76
N ASN A 61 12.03 -7.37 -8.17
CA ASN A 61 13.46 -7.21 -8.41
C ASN A 61 14.24 -7.57 -7.15
N SER A 62 14.73 -8.80 -7.09
CA SER A 62 15.33 -9.35 -5.87
C SER A 62 16.55 -8.58 -5.37
N ASP A 63 17.32 -7.98 -6.27
CA ASP A 63 18.57 -7.30 -5.92
C ASP A 63 18.44 -5.80 -5.76
N GLN A 64 17.26 -5.26 -5.99
CA GLN A 64 17.05 -3.82 -5.96
C GLN A 64 16.80 -3.34 -4.53
N GLN A 65 17.47 -2.26 -4.15
CA GLN A 65 17.16 -1.56 -2.91
C GLN A 65 15.87 -0.76 -3.11
N ILE A 66 15.23 -0.40 -2.00
CA ILE A 66 13.99 0.36 -2.08
C ILE A 66 14.24 1.70 -2.79
N PRO A 67 13.48 2.01 -3.85
CA PRO A 67 13.68 3.26 -4.58
C PRO A 67 13.24 4.47 -3.76
N GLU A 68 13.81 5.63 -4.08
CA GLU A 68 13.45 6.87 -3.41
C GLU A 68 12.00 7.30 -3.67
N THR A 69 11.40 6.77 -4.72
CA THR A 69 10.00 7.05 -5.05
C THR A 69 9.02 6.39 -4.08
N LEU A 70 9.50 5.45 -3.26
CA LEU A 70 8.67 4.76 -2.28
C LEU A 70 9.01 5.24 -0.87
N PRO A 71 8.04 5.30 0.04
CA PRO A 71 8.32 5.55 1.45
C PRO A 71 9.29 4.51 2.01
N LYS A 72 10.23 4.96 2.81
CA LYS A 72 11.26 4.09 3.38
C LYS A 72 10.67 2.98 4.25
N GLU A 73 9.55 3.26 4.88
CA GLU A 73 8.87 2.31 5.76
C GLU A 73 8.44 1.06 5.01
N MET A 74 8.25 1.14 3.70
CA MET A 74 7.87 -0.02 2.88
C MET A 74 8.99 -1.06 2.79
N ASP A 75 10.22 -0.70 3.17
CA ASP A 75 11.35 -1.63 3.19
C ASP A 75 11.11 -2.79 4.18
N VAL A 76 10.18 -2.64 5.09
CA VAL A 76 9.79 -3.72 6.01
C VAL A 76 9.33 -4.97 5.26
N PHE A 77 8.88 -4.81 4.01
CA PHE A 77 8.43 -5.93 3.19
C PHE A 77 9.54 -6.59 2.38
N LYS A 78 10.79 -6.18 2.58
CA LYS A 78 11.92 -6.77 1.86
C LYS A 78 11.97 -8.30 1.92
N PRO A 79 11.73 -8.95 3.07
CA PRO A 79 11.74 -10.42 3.11
C PRO A 79 10.65 -11.05 2.24
N ILE A 80 9.58 -10.31 1.93
CA ILE A 80 8.46 -10.83 1.16
C ILE A 80 8.76 -10.83 -0.34
N LYS A 81 9.81 -10.14 -0.77
CA LYS A 81 10.19 -10.08 -2.19
C LYS A 81 10.38 -11.46 -2.78
N GLU A 82 10.88 -12.41 -2.01
CA GLU A 82 11.14 -13.77 -2.47
C GLU A 82 9.93 -14.69 -2.35
N ILE A 83 8.85 -14.21 -1.76
CA ILE A 83 7.63 -15.00 -1.57
C ILE A 83 6.56 -14.45 -2.52
N LYS A 84 6.68 -14.81 -3.79
CA LYS A 84 5.88 -14.22 -4.86
C LYS A 84 4.38 -14.36 -4.67
N ASN A 85 3.92 -15.47 -4.10
CA ASN A 85 2.50 -15.68 -3.88
C ASN A 85 1.93 -14.83 -2.73
N ARG A 86 2.78 -14.06 -2.06
CA ARG A 86 2.33 -13.13 -1.01
C ARG A 86 2.42 -11.66 -1.42
N HIS A 87 2.96 -11.37 -2.60
CA HIS A 87 3.06 -9.98 -3.07
C HIS A 87 1.70 -9.31 -3.11
N LYS A 88 0.68 -10.01 -3.57
CA LYS A 88 -0.66 -9.46 -3.66
C LYS A 88 -1.22 -9.06 -2.30
N CYS A 89 -0.90 -9.83 -1.26
CA CYS A 89 -1.37 -9.54 0.09
C CYS A 89 -0.89 -8.17 0.58
N ILE A 90 0.34 -7.79 0.24
CA ILE A 90 0.90 -6.52 0.69
C ILE A 90 0.66 -5.38 -0.29
N THR A 91 0.41 -5.65 -1.56
CA THR A 91 0.11 -4.59 -2.53
C THR A 91 -1.35 -4.16 -2.51
N MET A 92 -2.28 -5.06 -2.14
CA MET A 92 -3.71 -4.77 -2.14
C MET A 92 -4.10 -3.52 -1.35
N PRO A 93 -3.63 -3.31 -0.11
CA PRO A 93 -4.00 -2.09 0.61
C PRO A 93 -3.53 -0.81 -0.08
N PHE A 94 -2.36 -0.84 -0.71
CA PHE A 94 -1.86 0.31 -1.46
C PHE A 94 -2.66 0.54 -2.73
N GLU A 95 -3.00 -0.52 -3.45
CA GLU A 95 -3.87 -0.44 -4.63
C GLU A 95 -5.23 0.13 -4.27
N ALA A 96 -5.82 -0.35 -3.18
CA ALA A 96 -7.12 0.11 -2.72
C ALA A 96 -7.08 1.60 -2.36
N THR A 97 -5.98 2.06 -1.77
CA THR A 97 -5.80 3.46 -1.41
C THR A 97 -5.74 4.34 -2.65
N VAL A 98 -4.90 3.97 -3.62
CA VAL A 98 -4.78 4.74 -4.86
C VAL A 98 -6.11 4.79 -5.60
N LYS A 99 -6.82 3.67 -5.65
CA LYS A 99 -8.13 3.59 -6.29
C LYS A 99 -9.16 4.46 -5.59
N SER A 100 -9.16 4.47 -4.25
CA SER A 100 -10.09 5.29 -3.47
C SER A 100 -9.84 6.77 -3.67
N VAL A 101 -8.58 7.18 -3.73
CA VAL A 101 -8.22 8.57 -4.04
C VAL A 101 -8.77 8.97 -5.40
N LYS A 102 -8.59 8.10 -6.39
CA LYS A 102 -9.04 8.35 -7.76
C LYS A 102 -10.56 8.54 -7.83
N ASN A 103 -11.30 7.73 -7.07
CA ASN A 103 -12.76 7.78 -7.07
C ASN A 103 -13.31 9.00 -6.34
N ASP A 104 -12.55 9.57 -5.40
CA ASP A 104 -12.97 10.74 -4.63
C ASP A 104 -12.57 12.07 -5.29
N LEU A 105 -11.71 11.99 -6.29
CA LEU A 105 -11.37 13.16 -7.10
C LEU A 105 -12.35 13.31 -8.27
#